data_acdcff0ba150bf547a2ccac2c9852764
#
_entry.id   acdcff0ba150bf547a2ccac2c9852764
#
_cell.length_a   1.000
_cell.length_b   1.000
_cell.length_c   1.000
_cell.angle_alpha   90.00
_cell.angle_beta   90.00
_cell.angle_gamma   90.00
#
_symmetry.space_group_name_H-M   'P 1'
#
loop_
_entity.id
_entity.type
_entity.pdbx_description
1 polymer ?
#
loop_
_entity_poly.entity_id
_entity_poly.type
_entity_poly.pdbx_seq_one_letter_code
_entity_poly.pdbx_strand_id
1 'polypeptide(L)' 'MANQDTVNLKTTKGDWETTFQKSTRVKDVILALKVRFRLPKDANFTLYKQTLPEINFEPDRALINYNVKDGDILVLKQV' A
#
# COMPACT_ATOMS: atom_id res chain seq x y z
N MET A 1 12.54 15.64 11.01
CA MET A 1 11.58 14.54 11.17
C MET A 1 11.15 14.00 9.82
N ALA A 2 11.15 12.71 9.68
CA ALA A 2 10.82 12.11 8.41
C ALA A 2 9.31 12.16 8.17
N ASN A 3 8.92 12.70 7.02
CA ASN A 3 7.52 12.67 6.55
C ASN A 3 7.28 11.49 5.63
N GLN A 4 8.22 10.55 5.60
CA GLN A 4 8.22 9.43 4.68
C GLN A 4 8.43 8.14 5.45
N ASP A 5 7.86 7.07 4.94
CA ASP A 5 8.08 5.73 5.47
C ASP A 5 8.50 4.79 4.34
N THR A 6 9.48 3.96 4.62
CA THR A 6 9.88 2.89 3.72
C THR A 6 9.07 1.66 4.08
N VAL A 7 8.31 1.16 3.11
CA VAL A 7 7.42 0.01 3.30
C VAL A 7 7.72 -1.06 2.28
N ASN A 8 7.39 -2.29 2.64
CA ASN A 8 7.48 -3.42 1.74
C ASN A 8 6.08 -3.76 1.28
N LEU A 9 5.87 -3.72 -0.04
CA LEU A 9 4.56 -4.02 -0.64
C LEU A 9 4.61 -5.40 -1.24
N LYS A 10 3.72 -6.28 -0.80
CA LYS A 10 3.63 -7.65 -1.29
C LYS A 10 2.46 -7.81 -2.23
N THR A 11 2.74 -8.41 -3.39
CA THR A 11 1.71 -8.72 -4.39
C THR A 11 1.90 -10.16 -4.86
N THR A 12 0.92 -10.67 -5.59
CA THR A 12 1.02 -12.00 -6.21
C THR A 12 2.10 -12.06 -7.30
N LYS A 13 2.56 -10.89 -7.77
CA LYS A 13 3.59 -10.81 -8.82
C LYS A 13 4.97 -10.47 -8.27
N GLY A 14 5.10 -10.29 -6.98
CA GLY A 14 6.38 -9.98 -6.35
C GLY A 14 6.26 -8.93 -5.27
N ASP A 15 7.40 -8.61 -4.70
CA ASP A 15 7.51 -7.65 -3.61
C ASP A 15 8.23 -6.40 -4.10
N TRP A 16 7.89 -5.27 -3.49
CA TRP A 16 8.51 -3.99 -3.83
C TRP A 16 8.71 -3.18 -2.55
N GLU A 17 9.98 -2.92 -2.22
CA GLU A 17 10.30 -2.04 -1.11
C GLU A 17 10.49 -0.63 -1.65
N THR A 18 9.73 0.31 -1.14
CA THR A 18 9.79 1.68 -1.62
C THR A 18 9.36 2.64 -0.51
N THR A 19 9.54 3.91 -0.76
CA THR A 19 9.25 4.96 0.20
C THR A 19 8.08 5.80 -0.29
N PHE A 20 7.12 6.02 0.60
CA PHE A 20 6.00 6.92 0.36
C PHE A 20 5.93 7.99 1.43
N GLN A 21 5.36 9.13 1.10
CA GLN A 21 5.05 10.13 2.11
C GLN A 21 3.90 9.65 3.00
N LYS A 22 3.93 10.06 4.26
CA LYS A 22 2.86 9.69 5.20
C LYS A 22 1.49 10.17 4.76
N SER A 23 1.44 11.26 4.01
CA SER A 23 0.20 11.84 3.49
C SER A 23 -0.28 11.17 2.20
N THR A 24 0.48 10.25 1.63
CA THR A 24 0.08 9.56 0.40
C THR A 24 -1.20 8.78 0.64
N ARG A 25 -2.15 8.92 -0.26
CA ARG A 25 -3.41 8.20 -0.15
C ARG A 25 -3.25 6.76 -0.62
N VAL A 26 -4.04 5.89 -0.02
CA VAL A 26 -4.03 4.46 -0.35
C VAL A 26 -4.25 4.23 -1.85
N LYS A 27 -5.18 4.96 -2.47
CA LYS A 27 -5.44 4.83 -3.90
C LYS A 27 -4.21 5.14 -4.75
N ASP A 28 -3.38 6.07 -4.32
CA ASP A 28 -2.17 6.43 -5.05
C ASP A 28 -1.09 5.35 -4.92
N VAL A 29 -1.02 4.71 -3.76
CA VAL A 29 -0.14 3.55 -3.56
C VAL A 29 -0.56 2.41 -4.48
N ILE A 30 -1.87 2.13 -4.54
CA ILE A 30 -2.41 1.07 -5.40
C ILE A 30 -2.12 1.39 -6.86
N LEU A 31 -2.27 2.65 -7.26
CA LEU A 31 -1.99 3.07 -8.64
C LEU A 31 -0.52 2.83 -8.98
N ALA A 32 0.38 3.16 -8.06
CA ALA A 32 1.81 2.91 -8.24
C ALA A 32 2.10 1.42 -8.41
N LEU A 33 1.41 0.57 -7.65
CA LEU A 33 1.56 -0.88 -7.76
C LEU A 33 1.03 -1.40 -9.09
N LYS A 34 -0.09 -0.86 -9.57
CA LYS A 34 -0.64 -1.24 -10.88
C LYS A 34 0.35 -0.95 -11.99
N VAL A 35 1.00 0.20 -11.94
CA VAL A 35 2.01 0.57 -12.93
C VAL A 35 3.25 -0.33 -12.80
N ARG A 36 3.73 -0.50 -11.57
CA ARG A 36 4.95 -1.27 -11.32
C ARG A 36 4.85 -2.71 -11.76
N PHE A 37 3.72 -3.36 -11.46
CA PHE A 37 3.53 -4.79 -11.71
C PHE A 37 2.61 -5.07 -12.90
N ARG A 38 2.23 -4.03 -13.66
CA ARG A 38 1.35 -4.15 -14.82
C ARG A 38 0.05 -4.87 -14.46
N LEU A 39 -0.57 -4.45 -13.36
CA LEU A 39 -1.83 -5.02 -12.94
C LEU A 39 -2.99 -4.46 -13.77
N PRO A 40 -4.13 -5.19 -13.86
CA PRO A 40 -5.29 -4.69 -14.61
C PRO A 40 -5.77 -3.34 -14.08
N LYS A 41 -5.97 -2.37 -14.97
CA LYS A 41 -6.35 -1.01 -14.58
C LYS A 41 -7.74 -0.94 -14.00
N ASP A 42 -8.65 -1.77 -14.48
CA ASP A 42 -10.05 -1.80 -14.04
C ASP A 42 -10.31 -2.78 -12.90
N ALA A 43 -9.31 -3.51 -12.46
CA ALA A 43 -9.45 -4.34 -11.27
C ALA A 43 -9.38 -3.48 -10.01
N ASN A 44 -10.15 -3.87 -9.02
CA ASN A 44 -10.18 -3.18 -7.73
C ASN A 44 -9.29 -3.91 -6.73
N PHE A 45 -8.46 -3.13 -6.04
CA PHE A 45 -7.55 -3.66 -5.04
C PHE A 45 -7.69 -2.88 -3.75
N THR A 46 -7.29 -3.51 -2.67
CA THR A 46 -7.14 -2.87 -1.37
C THR A 46 -5.79 -3.27 -0.77
N LEU A 47 -5.44 -2.62 0.31
CA LEU A 47 -4.22 -2.92 1.06
C LEU A 47 -4.58 -3.26 2.49
N TYR A 48 -3.74 -4.07 3.12
CA TYR A 48 -3.82 -4.31 4.56
C TYR A 48 -2.41 -4.53 5.10
N LYS A 49 -2.24 -4.29 6.40
CA LYS A 49 -0.97 -4.63 7.06
C LYS A 49 -0.90 -6.13 7.27
N GLN A 50 0.26 -6.70 7.02
CA GLN A 50 0.46 -8.14 7.23
C GLN A 50 0.14 -8.54 8.67
N THR A 51 0.39 -7.66 9.63
CA THR A 51 0.14 -7.93 11.05
C THR A 51 -1.31 -7.68 11.48
N LEU A 52 -2.13 -7.08 10.60
CA LEU A 52 -3.52 -6.75 10.90
C LEU A 52 -4.40 -7.01 9.67
N PRO A 53 -4.52 -8.28 9.25
CA PRO A 53 -5.16 -8.60 7.97
C PRO A 53 -6.67 -8.33 7.94
N GLU A 54 -7.30 -8.16 9.10
CA GLU A 54 -8.74 -7.88 9.18
C GLU A 54 -9.10 -6.45 8.83
N ILE A 55 -8.11 -5.53 8.76
CA ILE A 55 -8.38 -4.12 8.45
C ILE A 55 -7.97 -3.83 7.02
N ASN A 56 -8.96 -3.62 6.15
CA ASN A 56 -8.72 -3.21 4.77
C ASN A 56 -8.62 -1.70 4.70
N PHE A 57 -7.60 -1.19 4.02
CA PHE A 57 -7.38 0.24 3.89
C PHE A 57 -8.38 0.83 2.91
N GLU A 58 -9.02 1.93 3.29
CA GLU A 58 -9.93 2.67 2.41
C GLU A 58 -9.12 3.52 1.43
N PRO A 59 -9.51 3.57 0.15
CA PRO A 59 -8.71 4.24 -0.88
C PRO A 59 -8.52 5.74 -0.67
N ASP A 60 -9.48 6.40 -0.04
CA ASP A 60 -9.40 7.85 0.16
C ASP A 60 -8.61 8.26 1.40
N ARG A 61 -8.20 7.31 2.22
CA ARG A 61 -7.43 7.61 3.41
C ARG A 61 -5.94 7.63 3.13
N ALA A 62 -5.20 8.39 3.93
CA ALA A 62 -3.75 8.44 3.83
C ALA A 62 -3.12 7.31 4.65
N LEU A 63 -1.87 6.98 4.31
CA LEU A 63 -1.14 5.94 5.03
C LEU A 63 -1.03 6.25 6.52
N ILE A 64 -0.86 7.53 6.88
CA ILE A 64 -0.76 7.93 8.29
C ILE A 64 -2.03 7.61 9.08
N ASN A 65 -3.18 7.56 8.42
CA ASN A 65 -4.45 7.23 9.09
C ASN A 65 -4.46 5.79 9.61
N TYR A 66 -3.59 4.94 9.09
CA TYR A 66 -3.46 3.54 9.50
C TYR A 66 -2.18 3.27 10.28
N ASN A 67 -1.51 4.33 10.74
CA ASN A 67 -0.26 4.22 11.49
C ASN A 67 0.82 3.42 10.76
N VAL A 68 0.89 3.59 9.45
CA VAL A 68 1.94 2.96 8.65
C VAL A 68 3.29 3.59 9.02
N LYS A 69 4.28 2.76 9.28
CA LYS A 69 5.61 3.16 9.75
C LYS A 69 6.69 2.49 8.93
N ASP A 70 7.91 2.97 9.08
CA ASP A 70 9.08 2.35 8.46
C ASP A 70 9.15 0.87 8.81
N GLY A 71 9.37 0.05 7.80
CA GLY A 71 9.49 -1.39 7.96
C GLY A 71 8.18 -2.14 7.92
N ASP A 72 7.06 -1.45 7.80
CA ASP A 72 5.76 -2.12 7.69
C ASP A 72 5.65 -2.88 6.39
N ILE A 73 4.97 -4.02 6.45
CA ILE A 73 4.67 -4.85 5.29
C ILE A 73 3.20 -4.66 4.97
N LEU A 74 2.94 -4.17 3.77
CA LEU A 74 1.57 -4.00 3.26
C LEU A 74 1.32 -5.04 2.19
N VAL A 75 0.14 -5.63 2.20
CA VAL A 75 -0.22 -6.68 1.26
C VAL A 75 -1.32 -6.16 0.33
N LEU A 76 -1.13 -6.35 -0.97
CA LEU A 76 -2.14 -5.99 -1.96
C LEU A 76 -3.12 -7.15 -2.11
N LYS A 77 -4.40 -6.84 -2.05
CA LYS A 77 -5.47 -7.83 -2.17
C LYS A 77 -6.45 -7.37 -3.24
N GLN A 78 -6.81 -8.26 -4.13
CA GLN A 78 -7.85 -7.98 -5.12
C GLN A 78 -9.22 -8.13 -4.47
N VAL A 79 -10.07 -7.16 -4.73
CA VAL A 79 -11.42 -7.12 -4.18
C VAL A 79 -12.42 -7.75 -5.15
#